data_f2a7e2ff6060470ffea572dce69e32c6
#
_entry.id   f2a7e2ff6060470ffea572dce69e32c6
#
_cell.length_a   1.000
_cell.length_b   1.000
_cell.length_c   1.000
_cell.angle_alpha   90.00
_cell.angle_beta   90.00
_cell.angle_gamma   90.00
#
_symmetry.space_group_name_H-M   'P 1'
#
loop_
_entity.id
_entity.type
_entity.pdbx_description
1 polymer ?
#
loop_
_entity_poly.entity_id
_entity_poly.type
_entity_poly.pdbx_seq_one_letter_code
_entity_poly.pdbx_strand_id
1 'polypeptide(L)'
;MTDDQGPWALGCAGTPELRTPVLDRMAEEGMRFENFYCTSPVCSAARASILTGRIPSNHGVLDWIRGGAMKGDQKHKRKDPALNLDPGDGNEPIEYLEGIKGYTDYLAENGYVCGLSGKWHLGHSIKPQKSFDMWFPCQYGGGAYYAAPMIKDGVPYIEKSGYITDIMTDKALDFIDEHASKSPFYLSVHYTAPHSPLINNHPQELVDSYDDCDFSSIPRIPLRDEATWKPFPEPETEEWKENLKGYFASITAVDMNVGRILEKLKERKIDDSTLVIFTSDNGFSCGHHGFWGKGNGTYPINMYDNSVKVPAIFRHPGRIPAGVVTDIMVSQYDFMPTVLDYAGIEVEFQDKEELPGRSFADTLRGIEGAGDDMIVVFDEYGPVRMIRDKKYKYIHRYYYDKNELYDMENDPDEEHNLIDDPAMIDIVLTMRKRMKSWFVKYSDPDKDALKEGVTGNGQMDRAGSKGYHQWPEHDTTKGETLSGKAIDNPLANKQNRAQ
;
A
#
# COMPACT_ATOMS: atom_id res chain seq x y z
N MET A 1 9.14 -1.96 4.27
CA MET A 1 7.80 -1.47 3.87
C MET A 1 6.78 -1.90 4.91
N THR A 2 5.94 -0.98 5.35
CA THR A 2 4.83 -1.20 6.28
C THR A 2 3.52 -1.42 5.52
N ASP A 3 2.43 -1.69 6.25
CA ASP A 3 1.09 -1.96 5.76
C ASP A 3 0.10 -1.07 6.52
N ASP A 4 -0.64 -0.23 5.82
CA ASP A 4 -1.59 0.72 6.42
C ASP A 4 -0.93 1.80 7.32
N GLN A 5 0.20 2.37 6.91
CA GLN A 5 0.81 3.48 7.65
C GLN A 5 0.52 4.83 6.98
N GLY A 6 -0.14 5.72 7.73
CA GLY A 6 -0.42 7.08 7.27
C GLY A 6 0.86 7.91 7.05
N PRO A 7 0.85 8.88 6.14
CA PRO A 7 2.01 9.75 5.86
C PRO A 7 2.42 10.58 7.08
N TRP A 8 1.48 10.88 7.96
CA TRP A 8 1.63 11.60 9.21
C TRP A 8 2.28 10.76 10.33
N ALA A 9 2.29 9.44 10.20
CA ALA A 9 2.61 8.51 11.27
C ALA A 9 4.13 8.27 11.43
N LEU A 10 4.87 9.34 11.66
CA LEU A 10 6.30 9.40 12.04
C LEU A 10 6.53 10.65 12.90
N GLY A 11 7.48 10.63 13.82
CA GLY A 11 7.89 11.79 14.61
C GLY A 11 8.28 12.97 13.73
N CYS A 12 9.10 12.74 12.71
CA CYS A 12 9.54 13.75 11.74
C CYS A 12 8.48 14.16 10.71
N ALA A 13 7.28 13.57 10.73
CA ALA A 13 6.21 13.84 9.77
C ALA A 13 4.94 14.43 10.41
N GLY A 14 5.03 14.99 11.61
CA GLY A 14 3.94 15.73 12.24
C GLY A 14 3.33 15.06 13.47
N THR A 15 3.83 13.90 13.90
CA THR A 15 3.35 13.19 15.11
C THR A 15 4.49 13.04 16.13
N PRO A 16 4.88 14.12 16.82
CA PRO A 16 6.05 14.12 17.70
C PRO A 16 5.94 13.17 18.90
N GLU A 17 4.74 12.81 19.31
CA GLU A 17 4.49 11.83 20.37
C GLU A 17 4.67 10.38 19.92
N LEU A 18 4.67 10.11 18.62
CA LEU A 18 4.96 8.79 18.07
C LEU A 18 6.48 8.54 18.08
N ARG A 19 6.89 7.48 18.76
CA ARG A 19 8.31 7.18 18.99
C ARG A 19 8.92 6.43 17.80
N THR A 20 9.52 7.21 16.89
CA THR A 20 10.21 6.69 15.70
C THR A 20 11.64 7.24 15.56
N PRO A 21 12.48 7.19 16.64
CA PRO A 21 13.78 7.85 16.62
C PRO A 21 14.76 7.29 15.58
N VAL A 22 14.60 6.05 15.16
CA VAL A 22 15.43 5.45 14.12
C VAL A 22 15.03 5.96 12.75
N LEU A 23 13.73 5.97 12.44
CA LEU A 23 13.20 6.48 11.17
C LEU A 23 13.38 8.00 11.06
N ASP A 24 13.24 8.74 12.15
CA ASP A 24 13.50 10.19 12.19
C ASP A 24 14.97 10.46 11.87
N ARG A 25 15.90 9.72 12.49
CA ARG A 25 17.33 9.82 12.14
C ARG A 25 17.62 9.35 10.71
N MET A 26 16.91 8.33 10.22
CA MET A 26 17.05 7.90 8.83
C MET A 26 16.64 9.02 7.86
N ALA A 27 15.64 9.82 8.20
CA ALA A 27 15.25 11.02 7.45
C ALA A 27 16.31 12.13 7.54
N GLU A 28 16.91 12.34 8.71
CA GLU A 28 18.03 13.28 8.89
C GLU A 28 19.30 12.85 8.12
N GLU A 29 19.56 11.56 8.00
CA GLU A 29 20.70 10.98 7.27
C GLU A 29 20.43 10.77 5.77
N GLY A 30 19.21 11.06 5.29
CA GLY A 30 18.77 10.83 3.93
C GLY A 30 17.81 11.87 3.39
N MET A 31 16.87 11.43 2.57
CA MET A 31 15.85 12.27 1.93
C MET A 31 14.45 11.76 2.26
N ARG A 32 13.58 12.65 2.77
CA ARG A 32 12.16 12.39 3.02
C ARG A 32 11.29 13.07 1.98
N PHE A 33 10.31 12.34 1.47
CA PHE A 33 9.32 12.84 0.51
C PHE A 33 8.02 13.21 1.22
N GLU A 34 7.49 14.40 0.95
CA GLU A 34 6.18 14.85 1.47
C GLU A 34 5.02 14.42 0.58
N ASN A 35 5.29 14.17 -0.69
CA ASN A 35 4.29 13.88 -1.71
C ASN A 35 4.55 12.56 -2.42
N PHE A 36 4.67 11.47 -1.64
CA PHE A 36 4.76 10.11 -2.18
C PHE A 36 3.38 9.44 -2.13
N TYR A 37 2.85 9.07 -3.30
CA TYR A 37 1.48 8.56 -3.44
C TYR A 37 1.46 7.06 -3.70
N CYS A 38 0.48 6.36 -3.09
CA CYS A 38 0.13 5.03 -3.57
C CYS A 38 -0.62 5.13 -4.90
N THR A 39 -0.57 4.06 -5.67
CA THR A 39 -1.37 3.96 -6.91
C THR A 39 -2.82 3.63 -6.65
N SER A 40 -3.06 2.95 -5.54
CA SER A 40 -4.38 2.60 -5.04
C SER A 40 -4.29 2.39 -3.53
N PRO A 41 -5.23 2.90 -2.71
CA PRO A 41 -5.23 2.66 -1.27
C PRO A 41 -5.73 1.25 -0.91
N VAL A 42 -5.22 0.24 -1.63
CA VAL A 42 -5.53 -1.19 -1.51
C VAL A 42 -4.24 -2.00 -1.55
N CYS A 43 -3.93 -2.73 -0.49
CA CYS A 43 -2.65 -3.40 -0.30
C CYS A 43 -2.15 -4.19 -1.52
N SER A 44 -2.94 -5.13 -2.07
CA SER A 44 -2.50 -5.96 -3.19
C SER A 44 -2.27 -5.14 -4.46
N ALA A 45 -3.17 -4.21 -4.78
CA ALA A 45 -3.06 -3.35 -5.95
C ALA A 45 -1.83 -2.45 -5.87
N ALA A 46 -1.59 -1.80 -4.71
CA ALA A 46 -0.42 -0.97 -4.47
C ALA A 46 0.89 -1.78 -4.56
N ARG A 47 0.95 -2.95 -3.92
CA ARG A 47 2.13 -3.84 -3.95
C ARG A 47 2.46 -4.32 -5.36
N ALA A 48 1.45 -4.65 -6.17
CA ALA A 48 1.62 -4.98 -7.57
C ALA A 48 2.20 -3.82 -8.38
N SER A 49 1.72 -2.60 -8.13
CA SER A 49 2.22 -1.39 -8.79
C SER A 49 3.67 -1.07 -8.40
N ILE A 50 4.02 -1.13 -7.11
CA ILE A 50 5.41 -0.97 -6.65
C ILE A 50 6.34 -1.94 -7.38
N LEU A 51 5.93 -3.21 -7.46
CA LEU A 51 6.75 -4.26 -8.03
C LEU A 51 6.94 -4.13 -9.53
N THR A 52 5.91 -3.67 -10.27
CA THR A 52 5.85 -3.75 -11.74
C THR A 52 5.94 -2.40 -12.45
N GLY A 53 5.86 -1.28 -11.74
CA GLY A 53 5.75 0.06 -12.35
C GLY A 53 4.45 0.27 -13.14
N ARG A 54 3.48 -0.64 -13.00
CA ARG A 54 2.21 -0.62 -13.74
C ARG A 54 1.06 -0.21 -12.81
N ILE A 55 -0.07 0.07 -13.39
CA ILE A 55 -1.29 0.45 -12.69
C ILE A 55 -2.25 -0.73 -12.56
N PRO A 56 -3.18 -0.76 -11.59
CA PRO A 56 -4.14 -1.85 -11.43
C PRO A 56 -4.90 -2.20 -12.69
N SER A 57 -5.46 -1.24 -13.42
CA SER A 57 -6.10 -1.46 -14.72
C SER A 57 -5.14 -1.89 -15.85
N ASN A 58 -3.87 -2.18 -15.55
CA ASN A 58 -2.89 -2.74 -16.48
C ASN A 58 -2.37 -4.10 -15.98
N HIS A 59 -1.90 -4.19 -14.72
CA HIS A 59 -1.41 -5.46 -14.18
C HIS A 59 -2.56 -6.40 -13.74
N GLY A 60 -3.79 -5.92 -13.60
CA GLY A 60 -4.98 -6.74 -13.33
C GLY A 60 -5.16 -7.16 -11.87
N VAL A 61 -4.41 -6.58 -10.93
CA VAL A 61 -4.70 -6.70 -9.49
C VAL A 61 -5.53 -5.48 -9.09
N LEU A 62 -6.85 -5.67 -9.01
CA LEU A 62 -7.84 -4.60 -8.91
C LEU A 62 -8.41 -4.43 -7.49
N ASP A 63 -8.31 -5.49 -6.68
CA ASP A 63 -8.85 -5.57 -5.32
C ASP A 63 -7.79 -6.19 -4.39
N TRP A 64 -8.04 -6.25 -3.08
CA TRP A 64 -7.22 -7.08 -2.22
C TRP A 64 -7.37 -8.55 -2.62
N ILE A 65 -6.27 -9.28 -2.69
CA ILE A 65 -6.30 -10.69 -3.07
C ILE A 65 -6.71 -11.50 -1.85
N ARG A 66 -7.77 -12.27 -2.01
CA ARG A 66 -8.29 -13.11 -0.93
C ARG A 66 -7.32 -14.24 -0.62
N GLY A 67 -7.13 -14.51 0.67
CA GLY A 67 -6.27 -15.60 1.12
C GLY A 67 -6.67 -16.95 0.52
N GLY A 68 -5.67 -17.76 0.17
CA GLY A 68 -5.88 -19.07 -0.43
C GLY A 68 -6.28 -19.04 -1.90
N ALA A 69 -5.90 -18.01 -2.65
CA ALA A 69 -6.18 -17.87 -4.08
C ALA A 69 -5.58 -19.02 -4.91
N MET A 70 -6.38 -20.06 -5.13
CA MET A 70 -6.06 -21.28 -5.86
C MET A 70 -6.99 -21.43 -7.05
N LYS A 71 -6.48 -21.92 -8.20
CA LYS A 71 -7.31 -22.26 -9.36
C LYS A 71 -8.35 -23.32 -8.95
N GLY A 72 -9.62 -23.06 -9.24
CA GLY A 72 -10.72 -23.98 -8.90
C GLY A 72 -11.46 -23.71 -7.59
N ASP A 73 -11.00 -22.77 -6.79
CA ASP A 73 -11.54 -22.49 -5.45
C ASP A 73 -12.92 -21.78 -5.44
N GLN A 74 -13.44 -21.41 -6.60
CA GLN A 74 -14.70 -20.67 -6.74
C GLN A 74 -15.95 -21.42 -6.22
N LYS A 75 -15.84 -22.73 -5.95
CA LYS A 75 -16.99 -23.55 -5.56
C LYS A 75 -17.09 -23.83 -4.07
N HIS A 76 -16.07 -23.57 -3.28
CA HIS A 76 -16.06 -23.96 -1.86
C HIS A 76 -16.15 -22.72 -0.96
N LYS A 77 -17.31 -22.50 -0.36
CA LYS A 77 -17.48 -21.61 0.80
C LYS A 77 -16.70 -22.22 1.97
N ARG A 78 -15.48 -21.80 2.17
CA ARG A 78 -14.61 -22.33 3.25
C ARG A 78 -15.13 -21.88 4.61
N LYS A 79 -15.26 -22.83 5.50
CA LYS A 79 -15.62 -22.57 6.90
C LYS A 79 -14.42 -22.06 7.72
N ASP A 80 -13.20 -22.40 7.31
CA ASP A 80 -11.97 -21.93 7.96
C ASP A 80 -10.82 -21.83 6.91
N PRO A 81 -10.40 -20.61 6.55
CA PRO A 81 -9.30 -20.42 5.60
C PRO A 81 -7.95 -20.97 6.08
N ALA A 82 -7.74 -21.06 7.40
CA ALA A 82 -6.46 -21.48 7.98
C ALA A 82 -6.18 -22.98 7.84
N LEU A 83 -7.19 -23.80 7.59
CA LEU A 83 -7.09 -25.25 7.60
C LEU A 83 -7.18 -25.91 6.20
N ASN A 84 -7.42 -25.17 5.14
CA ASN A 84 -7.64 -25.70 3.81
C ASN A 84 -6.47 -25.44 2.85
N LEU A 85 -5.35 -26.05 3.13
CA LEU A 85 -4.14 -25.99 2.32
C LEU A 85 -3.68 -27.41 1.95
N ASP A 86 -4.60 -28.19 1.39
CA ASP A 86 -4.17 -29.44 0.75
C ASP A 86 -3.84 -29.12 -0.72
N PRO A 87 -2.54 -29.10 -1.11
CA PRO A 87 -2.15 -28.99 -2.50
C PRO A 87 -2.48 -30.26 -3.30
N GLY A 88 -3.04 -31.28 -2.64
CA GLY A 88 -3.30 -32.58 -3.25
C GLY A 88 -4.45 -32.64 -4.24
N ASP A 89 -5.36 -31.66 -4.26
CA ASP A 89 -6.56 -31.71 -5.10
C ASP A 89 -6.42 -31.07 -6.49
N GLY A 90 -5.21 -30.97 -7.02
CA GLY A 90 -4.98 -30.40 -8.36
C GLY A 90 -5.18 -28.88 -8.45
N ASN A 91 -5.31 -28.20 -7.33
CA ASN A 91 -5.43 -26.76 -7.24
C ASN A 91 -4.04 -26.12 -7.30
N GLU A 92 -3.73 -25.44 -8.40
CA GLU A 92 -2.51 -24.66 -8.52
C GLU A 92 -2.70 -23.25 -7.94
N PRO A 93 -1.66 -22.66 -7.31
CA PRO A 93 -1.67 -21.25 -6.91
C PRO A 93 -1.93 -20.35 -8.10
N ILE A 94 -2.75 -19.30 -7.89
CA ILE A 94 -2.92 -18.25 -8.89
C ILE A 94 -1.74 -17.29 -8.77
N GLU A 95 -0.99 -17.15 -9.86
CA GLU A 95 0.05 -16.13 -10.01
C GLU A 95 -0.55 -14.91 -10.72
N TYR A 96 -1.00 -13.92 -9.94
CA TYR A 96 -1.72 -12.75 -10.48
C TYR A 96 -0.88 -11.93 -11.45
N LEU A 97 0.44 -11.92 -11.26
CA LEU A 97 1.40 -11.19 -12.11
C LEU A 97 2.15 -12.11 -13.10
N GLU A 98 1.57 -13.26 -13.46
CA GLU A 98 2.16 -14.14 -14.49
C GLU A 98 2.32 -13.39 -15.82
N GLY A 99 3.50 -13.51 -16.43
CA GLY A 99 3.85 -12.82 -17.66
C GLY A 99 4.26 -11.35 -17.53
N ILE A 100 4.17 -10.77 -16.32
CA ILE A 100 4.59 -9.41 -16.04
C ILE A 100 5.89 -9.46 -15.22
N LYS A 101 6.98 -8.84 -15.69
CA LYS A 101 8.21 -8.72 -14.91
C LYS A 101 8.05 -7.66 -13.83
N GLY A 102 8.60 -7.94 -12.63
CA GLY A 102 8.82 -6.97 -11.59
C GLY A 102 10.28 -6.47 -11.59
N TYR A 103 10.59 -5.41 -10.84
CA TYR A 103 11.97 -4.94 -10.73
C TYR A 103 12.90 -6.00 -10.13
N THR A 104 12.40 -6.91 -9.31
CA THR A 104 13.19 -8.02 -8.75
C THR A 104 13.64 -9.02 -9.81
N ASP A 105 12.84 -9.24 -10.85
CA ASP A 105 13.24 -10.08 -11.98
C ASP A 105 14.42 -9.43 -12.74
N TYR A 106 14.38 -8.11 -12.96
CA TYR A 106 15.49 -7.37 -13.57
C TYR A 106 16.74 -7.33 -12.70
N LEU A 107 16.57 -7.16 -11.38
CA LEU A 107 17.69 -7.22 -10.42
C LEU A 107 18.37 -8.59 -10.47
N ALA A 108 17.60 -9.68 -10.44
CA ALA A 108 18.13 -11.05 -10.50
C ALA A 108 18.85 -11.32 -11.82
N GLU A 109 18.32 -10.88 -12.96
CA GLU A 109 18.98 -10.94 -14.27
C GLU A 109 20.32 -10.17 -14.30
N ASN A 110 20.49 -9.20 -13.42
CA ASN A 110 21.73 -8.44 -13.23
C ASN A 110 22.60 -8.92 -12.04
N GLY A 111 22.38 -10.14 -11.58
CA GLY A 111 23.23 -10.83 -10.60
C GLY A 111 22.93 -10.52 -9.13
N TYR A 112 21.81 -9.85 -8.84
CA TYR A 112 21.36 -9.66 -7.46
C TYR A 112 20.70 -10.93 -6.93
N VAL A 113 21.00 -11.27 -5.68
CA VAL A 113 20.22 -12.27 -4.91
C VAL A 113 19.07 -11.55 -4.24
N CYS A 114 17.83 -12.00 -4.47
CA CYS A 114 16.64 -11.33 -3.99
C CYS A 114 16.00 -12.08 -2.80
N GLY A 115 15.71 -11.36 -1.72
CA GLY A 115 15.04 -11.90 -0.53
C GLY A 115 13.73 -11.21 -0.21
N LEU A 116 12.73 -12.00 0.25
CA LEU A 116 11.47 -11.50 0.83
C LEU A 116 11.29 -12.05 2.23
N SER A 117 11.10 -11.16 3.20
CA SER A 117 10.62 -11.48 4.54
C SER A 117 9.35 -10.72 4.86
N GLY A 118 8.23 -11.43 5.07
CA GLY A 118 6.95 -10.86 5.49
C GLY A 118 5.84 -10.91 4.44
N LYS A 119 5.00 -9.87 4.38
CA LYS A 119 3.77 -9.86 3.57
C LYS A 119 4.06 -9.85 2.07
N TRP A 120 3.58 -10.89 1.36
CA TRP A 120 3.55 -10.95 -0.10
C TRP A 120 2.27 -10.33 -0.67
N HIS A 121 1.14 -10.94 -0.39
CA HIS A 121 -0.22 -10.52 -0.75
C HIS A 121 -0.48 -10.29 -2.27
N LEU A 122 0.28 -10.96 -3.12
CA LEU A 122 0.11 -10.95 -4.59
C LEU A 122 -0.19 -12.35 -5.13
N GLY A 123 -1.06 -13.07 -4.45
CA GLY A 123 -1.46 -14.43 -4.72
C GLY A 123 -1.04 -15.38 -3.61
N HIS A 124 -1.03 -16.67 -3.91
CA HIS A 124 -0.70 -17.70 -2.92
C HIS A 124 0.81 -17.70 -2.62
N SER A 125 1.15 -17.72 -1.33
CA SER A 125 2.55 -17.61 -0.87
C SER A 125 3.33 -18.92 -0.82
N ILE A 126 2.78 -20.05 -1.32
CA ILE A 126 3.42 -21.37 -1.23
C ILE A 126 4.77 -21.43 -1.95
N LYS A 127 4.88 -20.80 -3.11
CA LYS A 127 6.12 -20.80 -3.89
C LYS A 127 6.66 -19.38 -4.08
N PRO A 128 8.02 -19.25 -4.14
CA PRO A 128 8.65 -18.02 -4.53
C PRO A 128 8.14 -17.55 -5.90
N GLN A 129 8.01 -16.25 -6.05
CA GLN A 129 7.63 -15.58 -7.29
C GLN A 129 8.60 -14.42 -7.54
N LYS A 130 8.62 -13.91 -8.76
CA LYS A 130 9.38 -12.70 -9.11
C LYS A 130 10.86 -12.76 -8.72
N SER A 131 11.49 -13.91 -8.99
CA SER A 131 12.92 -14.14 -8.80
C SER A 131 13.42 -13.93 -7.36
N PHE A 132 12.55 -14.12 -6.37
CA PHE A 132 12.99 -14.19 -4.99
C PHE A 132 13.64 -15.55 -4.66
N ASP A 133 14.88 -15.52 -4.19
CA ASP A 133 15.64 -16.68 -3.76
C ASP A 133 15.33 -17.03 -2.30
N MET A 134 15.38 -16.05 -1.39
CA MET A 134 14.92 -16.21 -0.01
C MET A 134 13.44 -15.87 0.05
N TRP A 135 12.64 -16.78 0.59
CA TRP A 135 11.20 -16.67 0.62
C TRP A 135 10.65 -17.02 2.00
N PHE A 136 10.39 -15.99 2.81
CA PHE A 136 9.79 -16.14 4.15
C PHE A 136 8.49 -15.31 4.25
N PRO A 137 7.42 -15.73 3.57
CA PRO A 137 6.21 -14.94 3.46
C PRO A 137 5.19 -15.25 4.54
N CYS A 138 4.40 -14.21 4.89
CA CYS A 138 3.09 -14.41 5.51
C CYS A 138 2.20 -15.25 4.60
N GLN A 139 1.36 -16.09 5.20
CA GLN A 139 0.40 -16.90 4.46
C GLN A 139 -0.69 -16.02 3.82
N TYR A 140 -1.11 -14.96 4.50
CA TYR A 140 -2.20 -14.07 4.11
C TYR A 140 -1.75 -12.61 4.04
N GLY A 141 -2.65 -11.76 3.56
CA GLY A 141 -2.44 -10.32 3.47
C GLY A 141 -2.54 -9.55 4.80
N GLY A 142 -3.02 -10.18 5.84
CA GLY A 142 -3.09 -9.68 7.21
C GLY A 142 -3.18 -10.85 8.17
N GLY A 143 -3.05 -10.62 9.46
CA GLY A 143 -3.12 -11.69 10.43
C GLY A 143 -2.65 -11.30 11.83
N ALA A 144 -2.67 -12.29 12.72
CA ALA A 144 -2.22 -12.12 14.09
C ALA A 144 -0.72 -11.83 14.15
N TYR A 145 -0.31 -11.02 15.13
CA TYR A 145 1.09 -10.71 15.38
C TYR A 145 1.81 -11.75 16.24
N TYR A 146 1.05 -12.54 16.99
CA TYR A 146 1.48 -13.74 17.68
C TYR A 146 0.74 -14.94 17.12
N ALA A 147 1.38 -16.09 17.08
CA ALA A 147 0.85 -17.27 16.41
C ALA A 147 0.49 -16.97 14.93
N ALA A 148 1.40 -16.30 14.24
CA ALA A 148 1.17 -15.80 12.88
C ALA A 148 1.15 -16.94 11.84
N PRO A 149 0.19 -16.94 10.90
CA PRO A 149 0.18 -17.88 9.77
C PRO A 149 1.28 -17.54 8.77
N MET A 150 2.23 -18.46 8.57
CA MET A 150 3.40 -18.31 7.72
C MET A 150 3.54 -19.46 6.75
N ILE A 151 4.41 -19.31 5.74
CA ILE A 151 4.83 -20.39 4.84
C ILE A 151 6.33 -20.66 5.06
N LYS A 152 6.70 -21.93 5.20
CA LYS A 152 8.08 -22.37 5.22
C LYS A 152 8.25 -23.57 4.30
N ASP A 153 9.20 -23.46 3.36
CA ASP A 153 9.49 -24.53 2.37
C ASP A 153 8.23 -25.01 1.62
N GLY A 154 7.35 -24.08 1.27
CA GLY A 154 6.08 -24.37 0.60
C GLY A 154 5.00 -24.96 1.51
N VAL A 155 5.23 -25.03 2.82
CA VAL A 155 4.29 -25.61 3.79
C VAL A 155 3.76 -24.53 4.74
N PRO A 156 2.44 -24.39 4.87
CA PRO A 156 1.84 -23.52 5.87
C PRO A 156 2.11 -24.01 7.28
N TYR A 157 2.39 -23.07 8.17
CA TYR A 157 2.54 -23.36 9.60
C TYR A 157 2.14 -22.14 10.43
N ILE A 158 1.94 -22.34 11.71
CA ILE A 158 1.71 -21.26 12.67
C ILE A 158 3.02 -20.96 13.40
N GLU A 159 3.54 -19.74 13.20
CA GLU A 159 4.72 -19.25 13.90
C GLU A 159 4.36 -18.85 15.33
N LYS A 160 4.92 -19.54 16.32
CA LYS A 160 4.58 -19.36 17.74
C LYS A 160 5.77 -18.91 18.60
N SER A 161 6.93 -18.68 17.99
CA SER A 161 8.15 -18.39 18.75
C SER A 161 8.21 -16.96 19.30
N GLY A 162 7.38 -16.04 18.76
CA GLY A 162 7.40 -14.66 19.23
C GLY A 162 6.52 -13.70 18.44
N TYR A 163 6.87 -12.44 18.51
CA TYR A 163 6.23 -11.34 17.79
C TYR A 163 6.69 -11.34 16.34
N ILE A 164 5.75 -11.37 15.40
CA ILE A 164 6.07 -11.61 13.98
C ILE A 164 6.95 -10.51 13.35
N THR A 165 6.84 -9.26 13.81
CA THR A 165 7.68 -8.15 13.34
C THR A 165 9.15 -8.41 13.63
N ASP A 166 9.47 -8.96 14.82
CA ASP A 166 10.84 -9.32 15.19
C ASP A 166 11.34 -10.51 14.38
N ILE A 167 10.50 -11.52 14.21
CA ILE A 167 10.85 -12.74 13.47
C ILE A 167 11.13 -12.44 11.99
N MET A 168 10.33 -11.55 11.37
CA MET A 168 10.58 -11.07 10.00
C MET A 168 11.96 -10.38 9.92
N THR A 169 12.29 -9.59 10.92
CA THR A 169 13.60 -8.90 11.00
C THR A 169 14.73 -9.89 11.21
N ASP A 170 14.57 -10.90 12.09
CA ASP A 170 15.58 -11.94 12.29
C ASP A 170 15.93 -12.63 10.97
N LYS A 171 14.91 -12.94 10.13
CA LYS A 171 15.13 -13.52 8.80
C LYS A 171 15.83 -12.56 7.85
N ALA A 172 15.55 -11.28 7.95
CA ALA A 172 16.24 -10.25 7.19
C ALA A 172 17.73 -10.15 7.59
N LEU A 173 18.03 -10.23 8.91
CA LEU A 173 19.40 -10.21 9.42
C LEU A 173 20.17 -11.45 8.99
N ASP A 174 19.57 -12.64 9.06
CA ASP A 174 20.15 -13.90 8.55
C ASP A 174 20.55 -13.76 7.07
N PHE A 175 19.65 -13.19 6.24
CA PHE A 175 19.89 -12.97 4.83
C PHE A 175 21.06 -11.99 4.58
N ILE A 176 21.10 -10.87 5.30
CA ILE A 176 22.20 -9.91 5.22
C ILE A 176 23.52 -10.58 5.59
N ASP A 177 23.53 -11.35 6.69
CA ASP A 177 24.72 -12.08 7.14
C ASP A 177 25.24 -13.07 6.10
N GLU A 178 24.34 -13.70 5.36
CA GLU A 178 24.70 -14.66 4.32
C GLU A 178 25.27 -13.99 3.06
N HIS A 179 24.72 -12.83 2.63
CA HIS A 179 25.00 -12.25 1.32
C HIS A 179 25.92 -11.02 1.34
N ALA A 180 26.11 -10.36 2.47
CA ALA A 180 26.86 -9.10 2.60
C ALA A 180 28.26 -9.08 1.95
N SER A 181 28.92 -10.24 1.82
CA SER A 181 30.28 -10.37 1.24
C SER A 181 30.36 -11.23 -0.02
N LYS A 182 29.22 -11.72 -0.53
CA LYS A 182 29.18 -12.70 -1.62
C LYS A 182 28.71 -12.13 -2.95
N SER A 183 27.68 -11.29 -2.92
CA SER A 183 27.01 -10.80 -4.14
C SER A 183 26.24 -9.52 -3.84
N PRO A 184 25.92 -8.70 -4.84
CA PRO A 184 24.89 -7.68 -4.65
C PRO A 184 23.57 -8.36 -4.28
N PHE A 185 22.82 -7.75 -3.37
CA PHE A 185 21.53 -8.30 -2.93
C PHE A 185 20.44 -7.23 -2.93
N TYR A 186 19.22 -7.72 -3.01
CA TYR A 186 18.00 -6.96 -2.77
C TYR A 186 17.20 -7.67 -1.66
N LEU A 187 16.73 -6.92 -0.69
CA LEU A 187 15.95 -7.47 0.41
C LEU A 187 14.67 -6.66 0.64
N SER A 188 13.53 -7.31 0.47
CA SER A 188 12.22 -6.80 0.87
C SER A 188 11.88 -7.27 2.29
N VAL A 189 11.80 -6.34 3.24
CA VAL A 189 11.21 -6.61 4.56
C VAL A 189 9.84 -5.95 4.58
N HIS A 190 8.79 -6.76 4.48
CA HIS A 190 7.42 -6.31 4.35
C HIS A 190 6.63 -6.63 5.61
N TYR A 191 6.69 -5.71 6.57
CA TYR A 191 5.96 -5.83 7.83
C TYR A 191 4.44 -5.82 7.62
N THR A 192 3.72 -6.59 8.44
CA THR A 192 2.27 -6.47 8.54
C THR A 192 1.88 -5.23 9.33
N ALA A 193 2.73 -4.79 10.27
CA ALA A 193 2.50 -3.59 11.06
C ALA A 193 2.46 -2.31 10.19
N PRO A 194 1.61 -1.34 10.52
CA PRO A 194 0.63 -1.29 11.61
C PRO A 194 -0.79 -1.78 11.25
N HIS A 195 -0.97 -2.64 10.26
CA HIS A 195 -2.28 -3.20 9.91
C HIS A 195 -2.96 -3.85 11.13
N SER A 196 -4.29 -3.73 11.22
CA SER A 196 -5.06 -4.40 12.28
C SER A 196 -4.80 -5.92 12.34
N PRO A 197 -4.95 -6.58 13.50
CA PRO A 197 -5.55 -6.12 14.75
C PRO A 197 -4.60 -5.29 15.63
N LEU A 198 -5.13 -4.25 16.28
CA LEU A 198 -4.35 -3.29 17.06
C LEU A 198 -4.34 -3.61 18.56
N ILE A 199 -5.49 -3.96 19.12
CA ILE A 199 -5.64 -4.21 20.56
C ILE A 199 -5.18 -5.62 20.92
N ASN A 200 -4.41 -5.78 21.99
CA ASN A 200 -3.90 -7.05 22.52
C ASN A 200 -3.03 -7.86 21.52
N ASN A 201 -2.38 -7.20 20.57
CA ASN A 201 -1.59 -7.86 19.54
C ASN A 201 -0.14 -7.37 19.43
N HIS A 202 0.27 -6.45 20.29
CA HIS A 202 1.61 -5.86 20.29
C HIS A 202 2.30 -6.07 21.63
N PRO A 203 3.65 -5.97 21.71
CA PRO A 203 4.37 -6.12 22.96
C PRO A 203 3.82 -5.16 24.02
N GLN A 204 3.41 -5.69 25.16
CA GLN A 204 2.70 -4.94 26.19
C GLN A 204 3.51 -3.75 26.68
N GLU A 205 4.82 -3.90 26.84
CA GLU A 205 5.73 -2.82 27.23
C GLU A 205 5.72 -1.63 26.28
N LEU A 206 5.53 -1.88 24.96
CA LEU A 206 5.40 -0.80 23.96
C LEU A 206 4.02 -0.16 24.05
N VAL A 207 2.97 -0.94 24.26
CA VAL A 207 1.60 -0.41 24.45
C VAL A 207 1.54 0.45 25.71
N ASP A 208 2.03 -0.05 26.84
CA ASP A 208 2.05 0.66 28.15
C ASP A 208 2.89 1.94 28.08
N SER A 209 3.88 1.98 27.20
CA SER A 209 4.69 3.18 27.02
C SER A 209 3.91 4.38 26.51
N TYR A 210 2.68 4.19 26.02
CA TYR A 210 1.75 5.22 25.56
C TYR A 210 0.58 5.47 26.52
N ASP A 211 0.59 4.93 27.75
CA ASP A 211 -0.51 5.12 28.71
C ASP A 211 -0.74 6.59 29.05
N ASP A 212 0.31 7.39 29.20
CA ASP A 212 0.27 8.81 29.49
C ASP A 212 0.26 9.70 28.22
N CYS A 213 0.15 9.10 27.02
CA CYS A 213 0.11 9.86 25.79
C CYS A 213 -1.25 10.53 25.58
N ASP A 214 -1.23 11.82 25.26
CA ASP A 214 -2.44 12.59 24.98
C ASP A 214 -2.90 12.50 23.51
N PHE A 215 -2.07 11.93 22.63
CA PHE A 215 -2.32 11.83 21.18
C PHE A 215 -2.74 13.18 20.58
N SER A 216 -2.04 14.26 20.95
CA SER A 216 -2.42 15.64 20.61
C SER A 216 -2.39 15.92 19.11
N SER A 217 -1.57 15.21 18.33
CA SER A 217 -1.52 15.33 16.87
C SER A 217 -2.65 14.58 16.16
N ILE A 218 -3.39 13.70 16.86
CA ILE A 218 -4.49 12.97 16.26
C ILE A 218 -5.79 13.78 16.36
N PRO A 219 -6.48 14.02 15.22
CA PRO A 219 -7.71 14.80 15.22
C PRO A 219 -8.83 14.16 16.03
N ARG A 220 -9.59 15.00 16.75
CA ARG A 220 -10.76 14.59 17.54
C ARG A 220 -12.06 14.94 16.82
N ILE A 221 -12.10 14.56 15.53
CA ILE A 221 -13.27 14.80 14.69
C ILE A 221 -14.27 13.67 14.93
N PRO A 222 -15.54 13.98 15.25
CA PRO A 222 -16.59 12.96 15.37
C PRO A 222 -16.68 12.10 14.11
N LEU A 223 -16.99 10.83 14.29
CA LEU A 223 -17.15 9.93 13.14
C LEU A 223 -18.26 10.43 12.21
N ARG A 224 -17.94 10.51 10.94
CA ARG A 224 -18.87 10.87 9.89
C ARG A 224 -19.84 9.73 9.58
N ASP A 225 -21.02 10.07 9.08
CA ASP A 225 -22.04 9.07 8.75
C ASP A 225 -21.59 8.07 7.69
N GLU A 226 -20.73 8.49 6.78
CA GLU A 226 -20.16 7.70 5.69
C GLU A 226 -19.05 6.75 6.12
N ALA A 227 -18.58 6.80 7.38
CA ALA A 227 -17.57 5.87 7.89
C ALA A 227 -18.08 4.43 7.83
N THR A 228 -17.26 3.52 7.26
CA THR A 228 -17.65 2.13 7.01
C THR A 228 -17.39 1.20 8.17
N TRP A 229 -16.41 1.55 9.00
CA TRP A 229 -16.07 0.76 10.19
C TRP A 229 -16.92 1.24 11.36
N LYS A 230 -18.10 0.62 11.57
CA LYS A 230 -19.02 0.91 12.68
C LYS A 230 -19.33 -0.38 13.45
N PRO A 231 -19.40 -0.34 14.79
CA PRO A 231 -19.06 0.81 15.62
C PRO A 231 -17.54 1.02 15.65
N PHE A 232 -17.09 2.26 15.40
CA PHE A 232 -15.72 2.66 15.62
C PHE A 232 -15.68 3.53 16.89
N PRO A 233 -14.61 3.48 17.66
CA PRO A 233 -14.56 4.24 18.89
C PRO A 233 -14.61 5.73 18.61
N GLU A 234 -15.55 6.41 19.27
CA GLU A 234 -15.62 7.88 19.28
C GLU A 234 -14.36 8.46 19.92
N PRO A 235 -13.87 9.61 19.45
CA PRO A 235 -12.72 10.28 20.05
C PRO A 235 -12.86 10.41 21.56
N GLU A 236 -11.73 10.33 22.28
CA GLU A 236 -11.62 10.41 23.74
C GLU A 236 -12.21 9.23 24.54
N THR A 237 -12.76 8.23 23.88
CA THR A 237 -13.17 6.99 24.58
C THR A 237 -11.94 6.11 24.88
N GLU A 238 -12.06 5.24 25.88
CA GLU A 238 -11.01 4.27 26.21
C GLU A 238 -10.66 3.39 25.01
N GLU A 239 -11.67 2.94 24.26
CA GLU A 239 -11.47 2.12 23.07
C GLU A 239 -10.69 2.87 21.97
N TRP A 240 -10.95 4.16 21.78
CA TRP A 240 -10.19 5.02 20.87
C TRP A 240 -8.71 5.08 21.28
N LYS A 241 -8.43 5.30 22.58
CA LYS A 241 -7.07 5.33 23.11
C LYS A 241 -6.36 3.99 22.94
N GLU A 242 -7.01 2.89 23.25
CA GLU A 242 -6.43 1.56 23.10
C GLU A 242 -6.08 1.22 21.63
N ASN A 243 -6.90 1.64 20.68
CA ASN A 243 -6.58 1.49 19.26
C ASN A 243 -5.37 2.35 18.85
N LEU A 244 -5.29 3.59 19.32
CA LEU A 244 -4.13 4.45 19.05
C LEU A 244 -2.86 3.92 19.69
N LYS A 245 -2.92 3.47 20.94
CA LYS A 245 -1.78 2.83 21.62
C LYS A 245 -1.27 1.64 20.81
N GLY A 246 -2.17 0.79 20.33
CA GLY A 246 -1.82 -0.34 19.47
C GLY A 246 -1.19 0.07 18.14
N TYR A 247 -1.76 1.05 17.48
CA TYR A 247 -1.22 1.59 16.23
C TYR A 247 0.17 2.20 16.43
N PHE A 248 0.36 3.03 17.44
CA PHE A 248 1.63 3.65 17.76
C PHE A 248 2.68 2.63 18.22
N ALA A 249 2.32 1.69 19.10
CA ALA A 249 3.20 0.64 19.55
C ALA A 249 3.69 -0.26 18.40
N SER A 250 2.82 -0.55 17.43
CA SER A 250 3.20 -1.36 16.26
C SER A 250 4.21 -0.65 15.36
N ILE A 251 4.08 0.68 15.18
CA ILE A 251 5.04 1.48 14.41
C ILE A 251 6.36 1.62 15.17
N THR A 252 6.31 1.83 16.50
CA THR A 252 7.52 1.85 17.34
C THR A 252 8.26 0.51 17.26
N ALA A 253 7.55 -0.61 17.23
CA ALA A 253 8.17 -1.92 17.03
C ALA A 253 8.86 -2.03 15.66
N VAL A 254 8.27 -1.49 14.61
CA VAL A 254 8.90 -1.42 13.29
C VAL A 254 10.14 -0.53 13.33
N ASP A 255 10.06 0.65 13.96
CA ASP A 255 11.20 1.57 14.11
C ASP A 255 12.40 0.88 14.77
N MET A 256 12.17 0.19 15.90
CA MET A 256 13.21 -0.59 16.58
C MET A 256 13.83 -1.67 15.67
N ASN A 257 13.01 -2.33 14.88
CA ASN A 257 13.45 -3.38 13.97
C ASN A 257 14.21 -2.84 12.74
N VAL A 258 13.84 -1.68 12.23
CA VAL A 258 14.63 -0.96 11.22
C VAL A 258 16.00 -0.60 11.81
N GLY A 259 16.06 -0.19 13.09
CA GLY A 259 17.31 0.05 13.79
C GLY A 259 18.26 -1.16 13.78
N ARG A 260 17.74 -2.36 14.06
CA ARG A 260 18.50 -3.61 14.01
C ARG A 260 19.09 -3.88 12.61
N ILE A 261 18.31 -3.58 11.55
CA ILE A 261 18.78 -3.73 10.16
C ILE A 261 19.91 -2.74 9.87
N LEU A 262 19.75 -1.46 10.21
CA LEU A 262 20.78 -0.44 10.00
C LEU A 262 22.07 -0.75 10.76
N GLU A 263 21.96 -1.24 11.99
CA GLU A 263 23.12 -1.70 12.78
C GLU A 263 23.82 -2.89 12.11
N LYS A 264 23.05 -3.86 11.60
CA LYS A 264 23.60 -5.00 10.86
C LYS A 264 24.38 -4.58 9.61
N LEU A 265 23.87 -3.61 8.84
CA LEU A 265 24.58 -3.07 7.68
C LEU A 265 25.91 -2.42 8.09
N LYS A 266 25.95 -1.67 9.21
CA LYS A 266 27.18 -1.08 9.77
C LYS A 266 28.15 -2.14 10.25
N GLU A 267 27.67 -3.17 10.99
CA GLU A 267 28.49 -4.31 11.44
C GLU A 267 29.17 -5.03 10.27
N ARG A 268 28.43 -5.21 9.16
CA ARG A 268 28.93 -5.85 7.96
C ARG A 268 29.75 -4.89 7.06
N LYS A 269 29.84 -3.61 7.41
CA LYS A 269 30.58 -2.55 6.67
C LYS A 269 30.07 -2.37 5.24
N ILE A 270 28.76 -2.44 5.06
CA ILE A 270 28.08 -2.24 3.77
C ILE A 270 27.04 -1.12 3.84
N ASP A 271 26.99 -0.35 4.92
CA ASP A 271 26.03 0.74 5.12
C ASP A 271 26.17 1.84 4.07
N ASP A 272 27.40 2.17 3.67
CA ASP A 272 27.74 3.18 2.64
C ASP A 272 27.60 2.67 1.20
N SER A 273 27.27 1.40 1.01
CA SER A 273 27.03 0.78 -0.29
C SER A 273 25.62 0.20 -0.42
N THR A 274 24.75 0.50 0.54
CA THR A 274 23.37 -0.01 0.57
C THR A 274 22.37 1.15 0.53
N LEU A 275 21.50 1.15 -0.47
CA LEU A 275 20.31 2.00 -0.50
C LEU A 275 19.26 1.40 0.44
N VAL A 276 18.86 2.13 1.47
CA VAL A 276 17.79 1.76 2.39
C VAL A 276 16.56 2.62 2.11
N ILE A 277 15.43 1.97 1.86
CA ILE A 277 14.15 2.62 1.55
C ILE A 277 13.13 2.23 2.60
N PHE A 278 12.50 3.22 3.24
CA PHE A 278 11.35 3.02 4.11
C PHE A 278 10.10 3.62 3.44
N THR A 279 9.02 2.84 3.34
CA THR A 279 7.73 3.30 2.80
C THR A 279 6.59 2.40 3.28
N SER A 280 5.35 2.75 2.95
CA SER A 280 4.15 1.92 3.16
C SER A 280 3.49 1.57 1.83
N ASP A 281 2.61 0.57 1.82
CA ASP A 281 1.83 0.22 0.63
C ASP A 281 0.68 1.20 0.37
N ASN A 282 0.01 1.68 1.41
CA ASN A 282 -1.00 2.73 1.34
C ASN A 282 -1.02 3.54 2.64
N GLY A 283 -1.72 4.66 2.59
CA GLY A 283 -1.95 5.51 3.75
C GLY A 283 -3.01 4.97 4.71
N PHE A 284 -3.23 5.70 5.80
CA PHE A 284 -4.22 5.36 6.82
C PHE A 284 -4.66 6.58 7.61
N SER A 285 -5.93 6.61 8.01
CA SER A 285 -6.53 7.61 8.91
C SER A 285 -6.83 7.00 10.26
N CYS A 286 -6.48 7.72 11.33
CA CYS A 286 -6.87 7.41 12.71
C CYS A 286 -7.83 8.50 13.25
N GLY A 287 -8.92 8.77 12.53
CA GLY A 287 -9.88 9.83 12.85
C GLY A 287 -9.75 11.09 12.02
N HIS A 288 -8.73 11.21 11.16
CA HIS A 288 -8.65 12.30 10.18
C HIS A 288 -9.90 12.27 9.30
N HIS A 289 -10.48 13.43 9.03
CA HIS A 289 -11.75 13.58 8.31
C HIS A 289 -12.94 12.82 8.93
N GLY A 290 -12.86 12.43 10.22
CA GLY A 290 -13.93 11.73 10.92
C GLY A 290 -14.15 10.29 10.45
N PHE A 291 -13.09 9.59 10.03
CA PHE A 291 -13.16 8.17 9.77
C PHE A 291 -11.86 7.45 10.18
N TRP A 292 -11.94 6.14 10.22
CA TRP A 292 -10.80 5.29 10.51
C TRP A 292 -10.59 4.31 9.35
N GLY A 293 -9.36 4.14 8.90
CA GLY A 293 -9.04 3.29 7.78
C GLY A 293 -8.35 4.03 6.62
N LYS A 294 -8.45 3.47 5.45
CA LYS A 294 -7.88 3.99 4.20
C LYS A 294 -8.98 4.35 3.19
N GLY A 295 -8.79 4.23 1.89
CA GLY A 295 -9.81 4.55 0.90
C GLY A 295 -11.20 3.98 1.20
N ASN A 296 -11.24 2.72 1.62
CA ASN A 296 -12.47 2.03 2.03
C ASN A 296 -12.94 2.34 3.46
N GLY A 297 -12.30 3.27 4.14
CA GLY A 297 -12.72 3.76 5.47
C GLY A 297 -14.02 4.56 5.42
N THR A 298 -14.44 5.01 4.24
CA THR A 298 -15.72 5.65 4.00
C THR A 298 -16.48 4.99 2.84
N TYR A 299 -17.78 5.21 2.79
CA TYR A 299 -18.59 4.94 1.63
C TYR A 299 -19.50 6.14 1.34
N PRO A 300 -19.37 6.77 0.18
CA PRO A 300 -18.46 6.46 -0.92
C PRO A 300 -16.97 6.50 -0.54
N ILE A 301 -16.16 5.75 -1.30
CA ILE A 301 -14.72 5.61 -1.06
C ILE A 301 -14.03 6.96 -1.16
N ASN A 302 -13.15 7.25 -0.22
CA ASN A 302 -12.39 8.48 -0.18
C ASN A 302 -11.03 8.38 -0.87
N MET A 303 -10.49 9.55 -1.23
CA MET A 303 -9.14 9.73 -1.76
C MET A 303 -8.39 10.85 -1.03
N TYR A 304 -8.67 11.03 0.28
CA TYR A 304 -7.95 12.01 1.09
C TYR A 304 -6.45 11.69 1.14
N ASP A 305 -5.63 12.72 1.28
CA ASP A 305 -4.17 12.57 1.32
C ASP A 305 -3.72 11.56 2.40
N ASN A 306 -4.43 11.48 3.53
CA ASN A 306 -4.15 10.48 4.57
C ASN A 306 -4.34 9.02 4.10
N SER A 307 -5.19 8.78 3.12
CA SER A 307 -5.43 7.45 2.55
C SER A 307 -4.51 7.13 1.37
N VAL A 308 -4.12 8.15 0.59
CA VAL A 308 -3.40 7.95 -0.68
C VAL A 308 -1.93 8.35 -0.64
N LYS A 309 -1.48 9.12 0.35
CA LYS A 309 -0.06 9.35 0.60
C LYS A 309 0.51 8.30 1.54
N VAL A 310 1.79 8.04 1.39
CA VAL A 310 2.57 7.13 2.23
C VAL A 310 3.84 7.80 2.74
N PRO A 311 4.38 7.41 3.90
CA PRO A 311 5.70 7.83 4.30
C PRO A 311 6.74 7.30 3.31
N ALA A 312 7.75 8.10 2.97
CA ALA A 312 8.84 7.66 2.12
C ALA A 312 10.14 8.33 2.54
N ILE A 313 11.14 7.50 2.89
CA ILE A 313 12.48 7.91 3.29
C ILE A 313 13.48 7.08 2.51
N PHE A 314 14.44 7.73 1.87
CA PHE A 314 15.54 7.11 1.11
C PHE A 314 16.86 7.50 1.75
N ARG A 315 17.68 6.52 2.12
CA ARG A 315 18.97 6.74 2.75
C ARG A 315 20.05 5.94 2.04
N HIS A 316 21.11 6.60 1.64
CA HIS A 316 22.35 5.99 1.12
C HIS A 316 23.51 6.92 1.48
N PRO A 317 24.27 6.63 2.54
CA PRO A 317 25.33 7.51 3.02
C PRO A 317 26.32 7.88 1.93
N GLY A 318 26.61 9.17 1.80
CA GLY A 318 27.55 9.69 0.81
C GLY A 318 27.04 9.73 -0.65
N ARG A 319 25.82 9.25 -0.92
CA ARG A 319 25.21 9.26 -2.26
C ARG A 319 23.88 10.00 -2.33
N ILE A 320 23.07 9.89 -1.29
CA ILE A 320 21.85 10.70 -1.15
C ILE A 320 22.17 11.85 -0.19
N PRO A 321 21.86 13.12 -0.54
CA PRO A 321 22.04 14.24 0.37
C PRO A 321 21.27 14.05 1.67
N ALA A 322 21.94 14.28 2.80
CA ALA A 322 21.35 14.15 4.13
C ALA A 322 20.48 15.36 4.50
N GLY A 323 19.41 15.13 5.28
CA GLY A 323 18.54 16.17 5.81
C GLY A 323 17.66 16.87 4.79
N VAL A 324 17.45 16.25 3.62
CA VAL A 324 16.60 16.82 2.58
C VAL A 324 15.16 16.41 2.76
N VAL A 325 14.26 17.38 2.79
CA VAL A 325 12.83 17.19 2.65
C VAL A 325 12.42 17.73 1.29
N THR A 326 11.78 16.89 0.48
CA THR A 326 11.38 17.28 -0.88
C THR A 326 9.87 17.24 -1.04
N ASP A 327 9.32 18.22 -1.75
CA ASP A 327 7.90 18.38 -2.06
C ASP A 327 7.52 17.88 -3.46
N ILE A 328 8.47 17.30 -4.21
CA ILE A 328 8.15 16.74 -5.51
C ILE A 328 7.07 15.66 -5.40
N MET A 329 6.17 15.63 -6.36
CA MET A 329 5.14 14.60 -6.43
C MET A 329 5.69 13.37 -7.14
N VAL A 330 5.61 12.23 -6.49
CA VAL A 330 5.98 10.93 -7.04
C VAL A 330 4.96 9.86 -6.63
N SER A 331 4.85 8.81 -7.40
CA SER A 331 3.94 7.70 -7.14
C SER A 331 4.66 6.36 -7.06
N GLN A 332 4.01 5.38 -6.49
CA GLN A 332 4.51 4.00 -6.44
C GLN A 332 4.79 3.40 -7.82
N TYR A 333 4.13 3.85 -8.89
CA TYR A 333 4.48 3.41 -10.25
C TYR A 333 5.85 3.96 -10.72
N ASP A 334 6.41 4.98 -10.06
CA ASP A 334 7.76 5.52 -10.31
C ASP A 334 8.84 4.69 -9.60
N PHE A 335 8.45 3.82 -8.66
CA PHE A 335 9.39 3.08 -7.82
C PHE A 335 10.27 2.14 -8.64
N MET A 336 9.68 1.31 -9.49
CA MET A 336 10.43 0.37 -10.34
C MET A 336 11.46 1.06 -11.25
N PRO A 337 11.09 2.06 -12.08
CA PRO A 337 12.09 2.74 -12.91
C PRO A 337 13.16 3.45 -12.09
N THR A 338 12.81 3.97 -10.90
CA THR A 338 13.78 4.63 -10.03
C THR A 338 14.80 3.68 -9.42
N VAL A 339 14.34 2.55 -8.89
CA VAL A 339 15.23 1.55 -8.27
C VAL A 339 16.20 0.99 -9.31
N LEU A 340 15.73 0.68 -10.50
CA LEU A 340 16.57 0.15 -11.59
C LEU A 340 17.60 1.18 -12.09
N ASP A 341 17.18 2.42 -12.32
CA ASP A 341 18.08 3.52 -12.69
C ASP A 341 19.11 3.80 -11.58
N TYR A 342 18.68 3.85 -10.32
CA TYR A 342 19.58 4.09 -9.20
C TYR A 342 20.63 2.98 -9.05
N ALA A 343 20.24 1.74 -9.35
CA ALA A 343 21.14 0.58 -9.38
C ALA A 343 22.03 0.55 -10.64
N GLY A 344 21.84 1.44 -11.59
CA GLY A 344 22.59 1.48 -12.85
C GLY A 344 22.19 0.37 -13.82
N ILE A 345 20.97 -0.15 -13.71
CA ILE A 345 20.43 -1.19 -14.58
C ILE A 345 19.64 -0.55 -15.70
N GLU A 346 20.21 -0.59 -16.90
CA GLU A 346 19.52 -0.16 -18.11
C GLU A 346 18.54 -1.25 -18.53
N VAL A 347 17.26 -0.89 -18.58
CA VAL A 347 16.19 -1.81 -19.03
C VAL A 347 15.56 -1.25 -20.28
N GLU A 348 15.61 -2.03 -21.35
CA GLU A 348 14.67 -1.86 -22.45
C GLU A 348 13.35 -2.52 -22.03
N PHE A 349 12.43 -1.72 -21.48
CA PHE A 349 11.08 -2.21 -21.30
C PHE A 349 10.49 -2.51 -22.68
N GLN A 350 9.96 -3.72 -22.88
CA GLN A 350 9.32 -4.08 -24.15
C GLN A 350 8.17 -3.12 -24.51
N ASP A 351 7.60 -2.47 -23.48
CA ASP A 351 6.50 -1.50 -23.57
C ASP A 351 6.89 -0.18 -22.88
N LYS A 352 8.09 0.32 -23.13
CA LYS A 352 8.67 1.52 -22.46
C LYS A 352 7.79 2.76 -22.56
N GLU A 353 6.98 2.86 -23.61
CA GLU A 353 6.04 3.96 -23.84
C GLU A 353 4.72 3.80 -23.04
N GLU A 354 4.47 2.60 -22.47
CA GLU A 354 3.21 2.27 -21.80
C GLU A 354 3.29 2.29 -20.27
N LEU A 355 4.46 2.47 -19.69
CA LEU A 355 4.59 2.65 -18.25
C LEU A 355 4.33 4.10 -17.87
N PRO A 356 3.49 4.35 -16.85
CA PRO A 356 3.20 5.71 -16.40
C PRO A 356 4.35 6.34 -15.63
N GLY A 357 5.18 5.50 -14.98
CA GLY A 357 6.22 5.92 -14.05
C GLY A 357 7.47 6.47 -14.72
N ARG A 358 8.15 7.39 -14.03
CA ARG A 358 9.43 7.96 -14.39
C ARG A 358 10.42 7.76 -13.25
N SER A 359 11.70 7.70 -13.59
CA SER A 359 12.75 7.67 -12.57
C SER A 359 12.90 9.04 -11.92
N PHE A 360 12.92 9.06 -10.59
CA PHE A 360 13.34 10.21 -9.78
C PHE A 360 14.73 9.98 -9.15
N ALA A 361 15.52 9.08 -9.71
CA ALA A 361 16.86 8.77 -9.20
C ALA A 361 17.80 9.99 -9.20
N ASP A 362 17.64 10.93 -10.13
CA ASP A 362 18.39 12.17 -10.15
C ASP A 362 18.08 13.03 -8.92
N THR A 363 16.82 13.12 -8.49
CA THR A 363 16.47 13.78 -7.24
C THR A 363 17.18 13.12 -6.05
N LEU A 364 17.21 11.77 -6.01
CA LEU A 364 17.94 11.04 -4.97
C LEU A 364 19.44 11.32 -4.99
N ARG A 365 20.02 11.62 -6.15
CA ARG A 365 21.44 12.01 -6.31
C ARG A 365 21.69 13.48 -5.96
N GLY A 366 20.65 14.25 -5.58
CA GLY A 366 20.74 15.67 -5.30
C GLY A 366 20.80 16.54 -6.56
N ILE A 367 20.46 15.99 -7.72
CA ILE A 367 20.29 16.72 -8.97
C ILE A 367 18.85 17.22 -9.00
N GLU A 368 18.65 18.48 -9.37
CA GLU A 368 17.32 19.05 -9.48
C GLU A 368 16.51 18.26 -10.52
N GLY A 369 15.66 17.37 -10.04
CA GLY A 369 14.79 16.52 -10.86
C GLY A 369 13.38 17.07 -10.88
N ALA A 370 12.73 17.00 -12.01
CA ALA A 370 11.30 17.25 -12.11
C ALA A 370 10.56 16.03 -11.54
N GLY A 371 9.81 16.23 -10.46
CA GLY A 371 8.73 15.31 -10.09
C GLY A 371 7.63 15.28 -11.17
N ASP A 372 6.62 14.48 -10.98
CA ASP A 372 5.50 14.47 -11.90
C ASP A 372 4.69 15.78 -11.84
N ASP A 373 4.21 16.25 -12.99
CA ASP A 373 3.30 17.39 -13.06
C ASP A 373 1.92 17.04 -12.47
N MET A 374 1.62 15.77 -12.39
CA MET A 374 0.36 15.25 -11.88
C MET A 374 0.53 13.81 -11.36
N ILE A 375 -0.22 13.49 -10.33
CA ILE A 375 -0.38 12.14 -9.80
C ILE A 375 -1.79 11.65 -10.09
N VAL A 376 -1.90 10.37 -10.46
CA VAL A 376 -3.17 9.68 -10.64
C VAL A 376 -3.23 8.50 -9.68
N VAL A 377 -4.32 8.47 -8.91
CA VAL A 377 -4.64 7.39 -7.97
C VAL A 377 -6.03 6.86 -8.30
N PHE A 378 -6.27 5.60 -8.11
CA PHE A 378 -7.57 5.01 -8.35
C PHE A 378 -7.89 3.95 -7.31
N ASP A 379 -9.13 3.96 -6.89
CA ASP A 379 -9.70 2.92 -6.05
C ASP A 379 -10.80 2.21 -6.82
N GLU A 380 -10.54 0.96 -7.11
CA GLU A 380 -11.42 0.14 -7.92
C GLU A 380 -12.54 -0.51 -7.10
N TYR A 381 -12.52 -0.37 -5.78
CA TYR A 381 -13.62 -0.85 -4.93
C TYR A 381 -14.96 -0.21 -5.25
N GLY A 382 -14.96 0.95 -5.86
CA GLY A 382 -16.18 1.62 -6.17
C GLY A 382 -15.98 2.64 -7.26
N PRO A 383 -15.51 2.25 -8.42
CA PRO A 383 -14.75 2.95 -9.43
C PRO A 383 -14.58 4.46 -9.16
N VAL A 384 -13.59 4.77 -8.37
CA VAL A 384 -13.19 6.14 -8.01
C VAL A 384 -11.80 6.39 -8.55
N ARG A 385 -11.62 7.47 -9.26
CA ARG A 385 -10.34 7.89 -9.82
C ARG A 385 -10.02 9.31 -9.38
N MET A 386 -8.79 9.55 -9.01
CA MET A 386 -8.30 10.84 -8.59
C MET A 386 -7.15 11.28 -9.49
N ILE A 387 -7.14 12.55 -9.83
CA ILE A 387 -5.99 13.22 -10.42
C ILE A 387 -5.64 14.44 -9.56
N ARG A 388 -4.36 14.63 -9.30
CA ARG A 388 -3.83 15.77 -8.59
C ARG A 388 -2.68 16.40 -9.37
N ASP A 389 -2.63 17.74 -9.43
CA ASP A 389 -1.43 18.51 -9.71
C ASP A 389 -1.04 19.32 -8.47
N LYS A 390 -0.08 20.24 -8.59
CA LYS A 390 0.38 21.04 -7.44
C LYS A 390 -0.74 21.83 -6.77
N LYS A 391 -1.71 22.30 -7.58
CA LYS A 391 -2.75 23.21 -7.10
C LYS A 391 -4.08 22.53 -6.84
N TYR A 392 -4.52 21.65 -7.70
CA TYR A 392 -5.85 21.07 -7.62
C TYR A 392 -5.84 19.55 -7.51
N LYS A 393 -6.79 19.03 -6.73
CA LYS A 393 -7.09 17.61 -6.63
C LYS A 393 -8.53 17.39 -7.04
N TYR A 394 -8.74 16.56 -8.07
CA TYR A 394 -10.07 16.21 -8.59
C TYR A 394 -10.34 14.72 -8.40
N ILE A 395 -11.46 14.38 -7.75
CA ILE A 395 -11.93 13.03 -7.52
C ILE A 395 -13.19 12.79 -8.33
N HIS A 396 -13.15 11.76 -9.18
CA HIS A 396 -14.26 11.38 -10.07
C HIS A 396 -14.85 10.03 -9.65
N ARG A 397 -16.15 10.03 -9.35
CA ARG A 397 -16.93 8.82 -9.08
C ARG A 397 -17.81 8.52 -10.29
N TYR A 398 -17.68 7.31 -10.83
CA TYR A 398 -18.28 6.97 -12.12
C TYR A 398 -19.76 6.63 -12.03
N TYR A 399 -20.22 6.05 -10.94
CA TYR A 399 -21.56 5.47 -10.87
C TYR A 399 -22.41 5.98 -9.71
N TYR A 400 -21.81 6.65 -8.76
CA TYR A 400 -22.52 7.09 -7.56
C TYR A 400 -21.80 8.26 -6.93
N ASP A 401 -22.60 9.05 -6.22
CA ASP A 401 -22.19 10.17 -5.42
C ASP A 401 -21.56 11.36 -6.17
N LYS A 402 -21.26 12.35 -5.42
CA LYS A 402 -20.76 13.65 -5.84
C LYS A 402 -19.25 13.61 -6.08
N ASN A 403 -18.80 14.14 -7.20
CA ASN A 403 -17.39 14.37 -7.42
C ASN A 403 -16.83 15.38 -6.42
N GLU A 404 -15.51 15.47 -6.31
CA GLU A 404 -14.86 16.41 -5.44
C GLU A 404 -13.75 17.17 -6.15
N LEU A 405 -13.57 18.43 -5.76
CA LEU A 405 -12.46 19.29 -6.18
C LEU A 405 -11.92 20.04 -4.97
N TYR A 406 -10.61 19.99 -4.75
CA TYR A 406 -9.93 20.70 -3.68
C TYR A 406 -8.82 21.61 -4.22
N ASP A 407 -8.64 22.79 -3.62
CA ASP A 407 -7.52 23.70 -3.86
C ASP A 407 -6.41 23.38 -2.86
N MET A 408 -5.45 22.57 -3.27
CA MET A 408 -4.40 22.04 -2.40
C MET A 408 -3.37 23.09 -1.96
N GLU A 409 -3.37 24.28 -2.54
CA GLU A 409 -2.53 25.41 -2.09
C GLU A 409 -3.19 26.17 -0.92
N ASN A 410 -4.52 26.31 -0.93
CA ASN A 410 -5.26 27.09 0.05
C ASN A 410 -6.05 26.22 1.04
N ASP A 411 -6.27 24.95 0.71
CA ASP A 411 -7.00 23.95 1.50
C ASP A 411 -6.26 22.60 1.46
N PRO A 412 -5.03 22.54 2.01
CA PRO A 412 -4.22 21.31 2.01
C PRO A 412 -4.85 20.18 2.82
N ASP A 413 -5.75 20.51 3.75
CA ASP A 413 -6.45 19.54 4.60
C ASP A 413 -7.79 19.09 3.98
N GLU A 414 -8.10 19.48 2.74
CA GLU A 414 -9.25 18.99 1.97
C GLU A 414 -10.61 19.14 2.68
N GLU A 415 -10.81 20.29 3.33
CA GLU A 415 -12.02 20.59 4.10
C GLU A 415 -13.16 21.15 3.24
N HIS A 416 -12.82 21.79 2.10
CA HIS A 416 -13.76 22.54 1.28
C HIS A 416 -13.86 21.99 -0.14
N ASN A 417 -14.91 21.19 -0.40
CA ASN A 417 -15.19 20.69 -1.73
C ASN A 417 -15.74 21.77 -2.65
N LEU A 418 -14.96 22.18 -3.65
CA LEU A 418 -15.26 23.24 -4.62
C LEU A 418 -16.03 22.75 -5.86
N ILE A 419 -16.49 21.51 -5.91
CA ILE A 419 -17.08 20.90 -7.13
C ILE A 419 -18.31 21.63 -7.63
N ASP A 420 -19.07 22.28 -6.74
CA ASP A 420 -20.29 23.00 -7.07
C ASP A 420 -20.05 24.51 -7.32
N ASP A 421 -18.82 24.99 -7.18
CA ASP A 421 -18.50 26.38 -7.50
C ASP A 421 -18.49 26.57 -9.04
N PRO A 422 -19.38 27.40 -9.59
CA PRO A 422 -19.41 27.65 -11.04
C PRO A 422 -18.10 28.22 -11.60
N ALA A 423 -17.30 28.90 -10.76
CA ALA A 423 -15.99 29.43 -11.17
C ALA A 423 -14.96 28.34 -11.43
N MET A 424 -15.17 27.13 -10.91
CA MET A 424 -14.25 26.00 -11.02
C MET A 424 -14.55 25.04 -12.19
N ILE A 425 -15.61 25.29 -12.96
CA ILE A 425 -16.08 24.37 -14.01
C ILE A 425 -14.99 24.04 -15.05
N ASP A 426 -14.23 25.05 -15.48
CA ASP A 426 -13.17 24.86 -16.48
C ASP A 426 -12.00 24.03 -15.92
N ILE A 427 -11.72 24.17 -14.62
CA ILE A 427 -10.72 23.37 -13.92
C ILE A 427 -11.16 21.92 -13.84
N VAL A 428 -12.41 21.66 -13.41
CA VAL A 428 -13.01 20.33 -13.37
C VAL A 428 -12.94 19.64 -14.73
N LEU A 429 -13.35 20.34 -15.81
CA LEU A 429 -13.32 19.80 -17.16
C LEU A 429 -11.89 19.48 -17.62
N THR A 430 -10.93 20.34 -17.29
CA THR A 430 -9.52 20.16 -17.62
C THR A 430 -8.93 18.95 -16.89
N MET A 431 -9.12 18.85 -15.57
CA MET A 431 -8.63 17.74 -14.77
C MET A 431 -9.23 16.41 -15.21
N ARG A 432 -10.55 16.39 -15.45
CA ARG A 432 -11.26 15.21 -15.96
C ARG A 432 -10.73 14.76 -17.33
N LYS A 433 -10.46 15.71 -18.25
CA LYS A 433 -9.89 15.40 -19.56
C LYS A 433 -8.48 14.82 -19.43
N ARG A 434 -7.61 15.44 -18.62
CA ARG A 434 -6.24 14.93 -18.36
C ARG A 434 -6.29 13.51 -17.81
N MET A 435 -7.09 13.27 -16.78
CA MET A 435 -7.28 11.96 -16.17
C MET A 435 -7.76 10.90 -17.18
N LYS A 436 -8.81 11.22 -17.96
CA LYS A 436 -9.31 10.31 -18.98
C LYS A 436 -8.25 9.96 -20.03
N SER A 437 -7.50 10.95 -20.51
CA SER A 437 -6.44 10.73 -21.49
C SER A 437 -5.32 9.85 -20.93
N TRP A 438 -4.99 10.01 -19.64
CA TRP A 438 -4.02 9.22 -18.95
C TRP A 438 -4.43 7.74 -18.85
N PHE A 439 -5.68 7.46 -18.45
CA PHE A 439 -6.19 6.09 -18.36
C PHE A 439 -6.29 5.42 -19.74
N VAL A 440 -6.70 6.15 -20.79
CA VAL A 440 -6.72 5.64 -22.17
C VAL A 440 -5.32 5.19 -22.60
N LYS A 441 -4.28 5.88 -22.15
CA LYS A 441 -2.90 5.55 -22.52
C LYS A 441 -2.36 4.34 -21.76
N TYR A 442 -2.66 4.22 -20.45
CA TYR A 442 -1.96 3.29 -19.57
C TYR A 442 -2.77 2.07 -19.12
N SER A 443 -4.08 2.06 -19.33
CA SER A 443 -4.93 0.92 -18.99
C SER A 443 -4.92 -0.15 -20.09
N ASP A 444 -4.92 -1.40 -19.67
CA ASP A 444 -5.26 -2.52 -20.55
C ASP A 444 -6.79 -2.61 -20.66
N PRO A 445 -7.37 -2.48 -21.87
CA PRO A 445 -8.82 -2.50 -22.05
C PRO A 445 -9.51 -3.77 -21.54
N ASP A 446 -8.78 -4.89 -21.47
CA ASP A 446 -9.31 -6.17 -21.01
C ASP A 446 -9.24 -6.33 -19.48
N LYS A 447 -8.50 -5.45 -18.80
CA LYS A 447 -8.32 -5.43 -17.33
C LYS A 447 -8.81 -4.14 -16.68
N ASP A 448 -9.42 -3.24 -17.44
CA ASP A 448 -9.91 -1.97 -16.90
C ASP A 448 -11.08 -2.21 -15.94
N ALA A 449 -10.88 -1.87 -14.68
CA ALA A 449 -11.85 -2.08 -13.62
C ALA A 449 -13.16 -1.27 -13.78
N LEU A 450 -13.21 -0.30 -14.69
CA LEU A 450 -14.49 0.28 -15.09
C LEU A 450 -15.39 -0.73 -15.81
N LYS A 451 -14.82 -1.79 -16.37
CA LYS A 451 -15.53 -2.87 -17.07
C LYS A 451 -15.62 -4.13 -16.22
N GLU A 452 -14.69 -4.31 -15.30
CA GLU A 452 -14.60 -5.46 -14.40
C GLU A 452 -15.20 -5.09 -13.05
N GLY A 453 -16.11 -5.92 -12.55
CA GLY A 453 -16.73 -5.68 -11.25
C GLY A 453 -15.78 -5.91 -10.09
N VAL A 454 -15.33 -4.84 -9.47
CA VAL A 454 -14.60 -4.91 -8.21
C VAL A 454 -15.60 -4.76 -7.07
N THR A 455 -15.66 -5.76 -6.20
CA THR A 455 -16.73 -5.85 -5.18
C THR A 455 -16.27 -5.48 -3.78
N GLY A 456 -14.96 -5.27 -3.56
CA GLY A 456 -14.39 -5.11 -2.22
C GLY A 456 -14.44 -6.38 -1.36
N ASN A 457 -14.91 -7.49 -1.92
CA ASN A 457 -14.98 -8.80 -1.24
C ASN A 457 -13.71 -9.64 -1.45
N GLY A 458 -12.72 -9.07 -2.11
CA GLY A 458 -11.45 -9.70 -2.45
C GLY A 458 -11.44 -10.35 -3.83
N GLN A 459 -10.34 -10.13 -4.53
CA GLN A 459 -10.10 -10.73 -5.84
C GLN A 459 -9.78 -12.22 -5.69
N MET A 460 -10.45 -13.05 -6.49
CA MET A 460 -10.33 -14.51 -6.42
C MET A 460 -9.75 -15.13 -7.68
N ASP A 461 -9.61 -14.36 -8.77
CA ASP A 461 -9.03 -14.78 -10.04
C ASP A 461 -8.37 -13.59 -10.75
N ARG A 462 -7.67 -13.84 -11.84
CA ARG A 462 -7.03 -12.79 -12.66
C ARG A 462 -8.09 -11.97 -13.39
N ALA A 463 -7.92 -10.66 -13.42
CA ALA A 463 -8.77 -9.79 -14.24
C ALA A 463 -8.69 -10.19 -15.72
N GLY A 464 -9.79 -10.05 -16.47
CA GLY A 464 -9.90 -10.52 -17.86
C GLY A 464 -10.09 -12.03 -18.01
N SER A 465 -10.09 -12.80 -16.93
CA SER A 465 -10.36 -14.25 -16.98
C SER A 465 -11.82 -14.54 -17.26
N LYS A 466 -12.12 -15.57 -18.06
CA LYS A 466 -13.50 -16.01 -18.24
C LYS A 466 -14.12 -16.44 -16.91
N GLY A 467 -15.15 -15.73 -16.45
CA GLY A 467 -15.84 -15.98 -15.19
C GLY A 467 -15.43 -15.08 -14.04
N TYR A 468 -14.50 -14.17 -14.22
CA TYR A 468 -14.30 -13.04 -13.30
C TYR A 468 -15.56 -12.17 -13.39
N HIS A 469 -16.27 -12.02 -12.26
CA HIS A 469 -17.58 -11.40 -12.26
C HIS A 469 -17.47 -9.90 -12.35
N GLN A 470 -18.01 -9.42 -13.42
CA GLN A 470 -18.31 -8.02 -13.67
C GLN A 470 -19.32 -7.47 -12.64
N TRP A 471 -19.35 -6.15 -12.51
CA TRP A 471 -20.48 -5.46 -11.94
C TRP A 471 -21.76 -6.08 -12.48
N PRO A 472 -22.83 -6.26 -11.66
CA PRO A 472 -24.12 -6.67 -12.18
C PRO A 472 -24.43 -5.79 -13.39
N GLU A 473 -24.71 -6.43 -14.55
CA GLU A 473 -24.89 -5.76 -15.82
C GLU A 473 -25.74 -4.50 -15.63
N HIS A 474 -25.09 -3.35 -15.70
CA HIS A 474 -25.81 -2.10 -15.80
C HIS A 474 -26.29 -2.02 -17.22
N ASP A 475 -27.57 -2.30 -17.39
CA ASP A 475 -28.25 -1.95 -18.62
C ASP A 475 -28.27 -0.42 -18.74
N THR A 476 -27.17 0.10 -19.26
CA THR A 476 -27.00 1.53 -19.53
C THR A 476 -28.04 2.07 -20.49
N THR A 477 -28.86 1.19 -21.11
CA THR A 477 -29.94 1.57 -22.02
C THR A 477 -31.22 1.99 -21.29
N LYS A 478 -31.34 1.70 -19.99
CA LYS A 478 -32.56 1.98 -19.22
C LYS A 478 -32.54 3.27 -18.42
N GLY A 479 -31.44 4.01 -18.41
CA GLY A 479 -31.39 5.32 -17.72
C GLY A 479 -31.69 5.25 -16.22
N GLU A 480 -31.71 4.06 -15.62
CA GLU A 480 -31.87 3.87 -14.19
C GLU A 480 -30.53 4.21 -13.53
N THR A 481 -30.47 5.40 -12.98
CA THR A 481 -29.43 5.75 -12.04
C THR A 481 -29.42 4.73 -10.91
N LEU A 482 -28.24 4.27 -10.52
CA LEU A 482 -27.96 3.38 -9.42
C LEU A 482 -28.54 3.80 -8.04
N SER A 483 -29.29 4.89 -7.99
CA SER A 483 -29.99 5.44 -6.83
C SER A 483 -31.25 4.67 -6.42
N GLY A 484 -31.69 3.67 -7.14
CA GLY A 484 -32.98 3.02 -6.89
C GLY A 484 -32.93 1.65 -6.20
N LYS A 485 -31.84 0.97 -6.27
CA LYS A 485 -31.59 -0.22 -5.41
C LYS A 485 -30.23 -0.04 -4.85
N ALA A 486 -30.17 0.02 -3.53
CA ALA A 486 -28.93 -0.05 -2.83
C ALA A 486 -27.98 -0.95 -3.62
N ILE A 487 -26.96 -0.38 -4.21
CA ILE A 487 -25.74 -1.16 -4.38
C ILE A 487 -25.53 -1.60 -2.96
N ASP A 488 -25.82 -2.87 -2.68
CA ASP A 488 -25.51 -3.43 -1.36
C ASP A 488 -24.08 -3.01 -1.14
N ASN A 489 -23.88 -2.04 -0.25
CA ASN A 489 -22.56 -1.50 0.04
C ASN A 489 -21.62 -2.71 0.12
N PRO A 490 -20.71 -2.93 -0.83
CA PRO A 490 -19.88 -4.13 -0.82
C PRO A 490 -19.11 -4.25 0.48
N LEU A 491 -18.94 -3.13 1.20
CA LEU A 491 -18.31 -3.05 2.51
C LEU A 491 -19.29 -3.34 3.66
N ALA A 492 -20.59 -3.05 3.53
CA ALA A 492 -21.59 -3.42 4.53
C ALA A 492 -21.77 -4.96 4.65
N ASN A 493 -21.52 -5.69 3.55
CA ASN A 493 -21.49 -7.15 3.58
C ASN A 493 -20.31 -7.73 4.36
N LYS A 494 -19.26 -6.96 4.66
CA LYS A 494 -18.18 -7.36 5.58
C LYS A 494 -18.64 -7.34 7.05
N GLN A 495 -19.50 -6.40 7.44
CA GLN A 495 -19.98 -6.27 8.83
C GLN A 495 -20.85 -7.45 9.24
N ASN A 496 -21.63 -8.03 8.31
CA ASN A 496 -22.47 -9.19 8.58
C ASN A 496 -21.72 -10.54 8.58
N ARG A 497 -20.41 -10.55 8.33
CA ARG A 497 -19.58 -11.77 8.31
C ARG A 497 -18.58 -11.84 9.46
N ALA A 498 -18.47 -10.77 10.25
CA ALA A 498 -17.62 -10.70 11.45
C ALA A 498 -18.41 -10.95 12.75
N GLN A 499 -19.71 -11.35 12.66
CA GLN A 499 -20.52 -11.87 13.79
C GLN A 499 -20.59 -13.38 13.74
#